data_656a7c0bdaf71e6475c2cf21e30b072b
#
_entry.id   656a7c0bdaf71e6475c2cf21e30b072b
#
_cell.length_a   1.000
_cell.length_b   1.000
_cell.length_c   1.000
_cell.angle_alpha   90.00
_cell.angle_beta   90.00
_cell.angle_gamma   90.00
#
_symmetry.space_group_name_H-M   'P 1'
#
loop_
_entity.id
_entity.type
_entity.pdbx_description
1 polymer ?
#
loop_
_entity_poly.entity_id
_entity_poly.type
_entity_poly.pdbx_seq_one_letter_code
_entity_poly.pdbx_strand_id
1 'polypeptide(L)'
;KWYDDAFESEWKIENRWKLYHHTPYDETVILDSDMLFLSDISQWWYYMEKNFDLLITDKVFTYRNELIKDSYYRKTFVDNKLPNCYSAFTYFKKSDLAKEFWELVEIIVKNWKEFYQIFLKESRPKHLSIDVVFALAVKILGIEDLVFSSFEYPTFTHMKSRDQGWKEYSDNWMDSAGAYMTDECRLKIGNYQQSGIFHYTEKKFFNEGLITNYRKLLGIIE
;
A
#
# COMPACT_ATOMS: atom_id res chain seq x y z
N LYS A 1 -9.10 16.54 18.77
CA LYS A 1 -8.94 16.96 17.37
C LYS A 1 -7.46 16.86 17.04
N TRP A 2 -7.09 15.93 16.17
CA TRP A 2 -5.71 15.75 15.74
C TRP A 2 -5.34 16.83 14.72
N TYR A 3 -4.15 17.41 14.87
CA TYR A 3 -3.54 18.32 13.90
C TYR A 3 -2.35 17.61 13.25
N ASP A 4 -2.33 17.57 11.93
CA ASP A 4 -1.22 17.00 11.17
C ASP A 4 -0.15 18.07 10.94
N ASP A 5 0.89 18.05 11.76
CA ASP A 5 2.05 18.95 11.67
C ASP A 5 2.98 18.62 10.50
N ALA A 6 2.80 17.45 9.83
CA ALA A 6 3.48 17.14 8.58
C ALA A 6 2.85 17.84 7.35
N PHE A 7 1.79 18.64 7.53
CA PHE A 7 1.14 19.34 6.42
C PHE A 7 2.10 20.23 5.63
N GLU A 8 3.04 20.85 6.30
CA GLU A 8 4.08 21.70 5.71
C GLU A 8 5.36 20.93 5.36
N SER A 9 5.46 19.65 5.74
CA SER A 9 6.58 18.79 5.40
C SER A 9 6.53 18.39 3.92
N GLU A 10 7.71 18.30 3.31
CA GLU A 10 7.87 17.69 1.96
C GLU A 10 7.31 16.25 1.92
N TRP A 11 7.33 15.55 3.06
CA TRP A 11 6.96 14.15 3.20
C TRP A 11 5.82 13.97 4.20
N LYS A 12 4.59 14.12 3.74
CA LYS A 12 3.36 14.00 4.56
C LYS A 12 3.17 12.63 5.23
N ILE A 13 3.96 11.64 4.84
CA ILE A 13 3.95 10.29 5.42
C ILE A 13 4.66 10.19 6.78
N GLU A 14 5.38 11.23 7.21
CA GLU A 14 6.12 11.25 8.48
C GLU A 14 5.24 11.02 9.70
N ASN A 15 3.94 11.35 9.61
CA ASN A 15 2.99 11.21 10.70
C ASN A 15 2.17 9.91 10.66
N ARG A 16 2.46 8.97 9.75
CA ARG A 16 1.66 7.74 9.62
C ARG A 16 1.62 6.90 10.91
N TRP A 17 2.70 6.88 11.69
CA TRP A 17 2.77 6.20 12.97
C TRP A 17 1.77 6.74 14.00
N LYS A 18 1.40 8.01 13.93
CA LYS A 18 0.41 8.63 14.83
C LYS A 18 -0.98 8.01 14.71
N LEU A 19 -1.30 7.38 13.59
CA LEU A 19 -2.60 6.76 13.36
C LEU A 19 -2.92 5.68 14.39
N TYR A 20 -1.91 4.92 14.84
CA TYR A 20 -2.08 3.93 15.90
C TYR A 20 -2.58 4.55 17.22
N HIS A 21 -2.04 5.71 17.58
CA HIS A 21 -2.37 6.39 18.84
C HIS A 21 -3.68 7.17 18.74
N HIS A 22 -4.05 7.64 17.55
CA HIS A 22 -5.19 8.51 17.34
C HIS A 22 -6.49 7.80 16.95
N THR A 23 -6.41 6.57 16.47
CA THR A 23 -7.62 5.81 16.16
C THR A 23 -8.44 5.55 17.44
N PRO A 24 -9.77 5.84 17.41
CA PRO A 24 -10.64 5.55 18.56
C PRO A 24 -11.11 4.08 18.60
N TYR A 25 -10.71 3.26 17.62
CA TYR A 25 -11.18 1.89 17.46
C TYR A 25 -10.13 0.90 17.95
N ASP A 26 -10.61 -0.25 18.44
CA ASP A 26 -9.74 -1.37 18.83
C ASP A 26 -9.11 -2.05 17.63
N GLU A 27 -9.80 -2.04 16.50
CA GLU A 27 -9.35 -2.57 15.22
C GLU A 27 -9.40 -1.49 14.14
N THR A 28 -8.35 -1.42 13.31
CA THR A 28 -8.22 -0.35 12.32
C THR A 28 -7.56 -0.88 11.05
N VAL A 29 -8.11 -0.48 9.90
CA VAL A 29 -7.44 -0.59 8.60
C VAL A 29 -6.99 0.79 8.16
N ILE A 30 -5.71 0.91 7.84
CA ILE A 30 -5.13 2.10 7.22
C ILE A 30 -5.08 1.88 5.71
N LEU A 31 -5.56 2.88 4.97
CA LEU A 31 -5.59 2.87 3.51
C LEU A 31 -4.94 4.14 2.95
N ASP A 32 -4.33 4.03 1.79
CA ASP A 32 -3.98 5.22 1.00
C ASP A 32 -5.24 5.79 0.32
N SER A 33 -5.30 7.11 0.16
CA SER A 33 -6.48 7.79 -0.38
C SER A 33 -6.67 7.62 -1.90
N ASP A 34 -5.67 7.06 -2.57
CA ASP A 34 -5.65 6.80 -4.01
C ASP A 34 -5.98 5.33 -4.34
N MET A 35 -6.93 4.76 -3.61
CA MET A 35 -7.45 3.41 -3.81
C MET A 35 -8.91 3.43 -4.25
N LEU A 36 -9.26 2.58 -5.24
CA LEU A 36 -10.62 2.29 -5.66
C LEU A 36 -11.02 0.90 -5.18
N PHE A 37 -12.17 0.81 -4.53
CA PHE A 37 -12.80 -0.45 -4.17
C PHE A 37 -13.73 -0.86 -5.31
N LEU A 38 -13.37 -1.92 -6.04
CA LEU A 38 -14.08 -2.39 -7.22
C LEU A 38 -15.02 -3.57 -6.92
N SER A 39 -14.93 -4.11 -5.73
CA SER A 39 -15.78 -5.17 -5.22
C SER A 39 -15.89 -5.09 -3.70
N ASP A 40 -16.85 -5.81 -3.13
CA ASP A 40 -16.96 -5.97 -1.69
C ASP A 40 -15.74 -6.71 -1.13
N ILE A 41 -15.14 -6.13 -0.10
CA ILE A 41 -14.00 -6.70 0.64
C ILE A 41 -14.35 -7.06 2.09
N SER A 42 -15.61 -7.12 2.44
CA SER A 42 -16.05 -7.41 3.81
C SER A 42 -15.49 -8.73 4.35
N GLN A 43 -15.28 -9.70 3.48
CA GLN A 43 -14.67 -10.99 3.84
C GLN A 43 -13.23 -10.84 4.35
N TRP A 44 -12.50 -9.82 3.89
CA TRP A 44 -11.14 -9.56 4.36
C TRP A 44 -11.12 -9.14 5.82
N TRP A 45 -12.15 -8.41 6.27
CA TRP A 45 -12.27 -8.01 7.66
C TRP A 45 -12.34 -9.21 8.58
N TYR A 46 -13.24 -10.16 8.31
CA TYR A 46 -13.36 -11.39 9.09
C TYR A 46 -12.07 -12.21 9.10
N TYR A 47 -11.38 -12.26 7.98
CA TYR A 47 -10.11 -12.95 7.87
C TYR A 47 -9.03 -12.28 8.73
N MET A 48 -8.91 -10.96 8.67
CA MET A 48 -7.94 -10.19 9.44
C MET A 48 -8.23 -10.28 10.94
N GLU A 49 -9.48 -10.02 11.34
CA GLU A 49 -9.93 -10.10 12.73
C GLU A 49 -9.59 -11.44 13.38
N LYS A 50 -9.79 -12.53 12.65
CA LYS A 50 -9.57 -13.87 13.17
C LYS A 50 -8.10 -14.27 13.28
N ASN A 51 -7.25 -13.80 12.38
CA ASN A 51 -5.93 -14.39 12.19
C ASN A 51 -4.76 -13.45 12.57
N PHE A 52 -4.99 -12.15 12.72
CA PHE A 52 -3.90 -11.19 12.87
C PHE A 52 -4.16 -10.17 13.98
N ASP A 53 -3.12 -9.82 14.69
CA ASP A 53 -3.04 -8.61 15.51
C ASP A 53 -2.47 -7.44 14.72
N LEU A 54 -1.60 -7.75 13.75
CA LEU A 54 -1.04 -6.81 12.80
C LEU A 54 -0.90 -7.52 11.46
N LEU A 55 -1.44 -6.94 10.40
CA LEU A 55 -1.27 -7.45 9.04
C LEU A 55 -0.75 -6.35 8.14
N ILE A 56 0.35 -6.62 7.47
CA ILE A 56 0.98 -5.75 6.49
C ILE A 56 0.89 -6.44 5.13
N THR A 57 0.47 -5.73 4.11
CA THR A 57 0.46 -6.28 2.75
C THR A 57 1.88 -6.50 2.27
N ASP A 58 2.19 -7.72 1.82
CA ASP A 58 3.48 -8.12 1.25
C ASP A 58 3.40 -8.48 -0.24
N LYS A 59 2.18 -8.70 -0.74
CA LYS A 59 1.89 -9.10 -2.11
C LYS A 59 0.98 -8.09 -2.79
N VAL A 60 1.40 -7.60 -3.95
CA VAL A 60 0.58 -6.75 -4.82
C VAL A 60 0.72 -7.22 -6.26
N PHE A 61 -0.27 -6.91 -7.09
CA PHE A 61 -0.34 -7.38 -8.46
C PHE A 61 -0.26 -6.22 -9.45
N THR A 62 0.25 -6.51 -10.63
CA THR A 62 0.09 -5.63 -11.78
C THR A 62 -1.37 -5.67 -12.26
N TYR A 63 -1.73 -4.76 -13.15
CA TYR A 63 -3.04 -4.77 -13.81
C TYR A 63 -3.31 -6.04 -14.65
N ARG A 64 -2.28 -6.83 -14.95
CA ARG A 64 -2.37 -8.13 -15.63
C ARG A 64 -2.58 -9.30 -14.68
N ASN A 65 -2.74 -9.02 -13.40
CA ASN A 65 -2.84 -10.02 -12.33
C ASN A 65 -1.55 -10.83 -12.15
N GLU A 66 -0.39 -10.22 -12.38
CA GLU A 66 0.93 -10.79 -12.17
C GLU A 66 1.49 -10.29 -10.84
N LEU A 67 2.00 -11.19 -10.00
CA LEU A 67 2.61 -10.81 -8.73
C LEU A 67 3.86 -9.95 -8.97
N ILE A 68 3.92 -8.76 -8.37
CA ILE A 68 5.08 -7.88 -8.42
C ILE A 68 6.14 -8.40 -7.46
N LYS A 69 7.22 -8.99 -8.01
CA LYS A 69 8.36 -9.50 -7.24
C LYS A 69 9.53 -8.53 -7.27
N ASP A 70 9.90 -8.10 -8.47
CA ASP A 70 10.99 -7.19 -8.75
C ASP A 70 10.49 -6.00 -9.56
N SER A 71 10.66 -4.80 -9.04
CA SER A 71 10.42 -3.58 -9.79
C SER A 71 11.44 -2.53 -9.41
N TYR A 72 11.55 -1.47 -10.19
CA TYR A 72 12.40 -0.34 -9.88
C TYR A 72 12.17 0.19 -8.45
N TYR A 73 10.91 0.21 -8.02
CA TYR A 73 10.49 0.71 -6.70
C TYR A 73 10.81 -0.26 -5.56
N ARG A 74 11.07 -1.53 -5.87
CA ARG A 74 11.36 -2.57 -4.86
C ARG A 74 12.84 -2.91 -4.74
N LYS A 75 13.71 -2.23 -5.50
CA LYS A 75 15.16 -2.48 -5.50
C LYS A 75 15.76 -2.46 -4.10
N THR A 76 15.40 -1.50 -3.25
CA THR A 76 15.90 -1.41 -1.87
C THR A 76 15.59 -2.66 -1.05
N PHE A 77 14.40 -3.26 -1.24
CA PHE A 77 13.99 -4.47 -0.51
C PHE A 77 14.82 -5.68 -0.95
N VAL A 78 14.98 -5.86 -2.25
CA VAL A 78 15.77 -6.96 -2.83
C VAL A 78 17.22 -6.86 -2.40
N ASP A 79 17.85 -5.72 -2.64
CA ASP A 79 19.28 -5.49 -2.39
C ASP A 79 19.64 -5.67 -0.90
N ASN A 80 18.75 -5.25 0.02
CA ASN A 80 19.01 -5.34 1.46
C ASN A 80 18.31 -6.52 2.14
N LYS A 81 17.70 -7.44 1.38
CA LYS A 81 16.97 -8.61 1.91
C LYS A 81 15.94 -8.21 2.96
N LEU A 82 15.19 -7.15 2.68
CA LEU A 82 14.07 -6.71 3.52
C LEU A 82 12.80 -7.44 3.13
N PRO A 83 11.88 -7.68 4.09
CA PRO A 83 10.54 -8.14 3.78
C PRO A 83 9.83 -7.14 2.86
N ASN A 84 9.04 -7.65 1.92
CA ASN A 84 8.39 -6.84 0.89
C ASN A 84 7.12 -6.18 1.43
N CYS A 85 7.24 -5.09 2.17
CA CYS A 85 6.11 -4.38 2.77
C CYS A 85 5.50 -3.34 1.84
N TYR A 86 4.17 -3.28 1.82
CA TYR A 86 3.37 -2.22 1.21
C TYR A 86 2.46 -1.62 2.27
N SER A 87 2.78 -0.42 2.72
CA SER A 87 2.05 0.28 3.79
C SER A 87 0.66 0.78 3.37
N ALA A 88 0.38 0.79 2.07
CA ALA A 88 -0.87 1.31 1.50
C ALA A 88 -2.13 0.60 2.03
N PHE A 89 -2.00 -0.64 2.47
CA PHE A 89 -3.04 -1.37 3.18
C PHE A 89 -2.41 -2.05 4.40
N THR A 90 -2.82 -1.64 5.60
CA THR A 90 -2.32 -2.18 6.87
C THR A 90 -3.47 -2.31 7.85
N TYR A 91 -3.63 -3.49 8.45
CA TYR A 91 -4.59 -3.75 9.51
C TYR A 91 -3.88 -3.93 10.85
N PHE A 92 -4.47 -3.47 11.94
CA PHE A 92 -4.01 -3.76 13.29
C PHE A 92 -5.15 -3.78 14.31
N LYS A 93 -4.93 -4.57 15.38
CA LYS A 93 -5.65 -4.48 16.65
C LYS A 93 -4.84 -3.68 17.67
N LYS A 94 -5.48 -3.21 18.74
CA LYS A 94 -4.81 -2.65 19.93
C LYS A 94 -4.24 -3.79 20.78
N SER A 95 -3.14 -4.39 20.30
CA SER A 95 -2.42 -5.48 20.97
C SER A 95 -0.99 -5.08 21.31
N ASP A 96 -0.31 -5.89 22.13
CA ASP A 96 1.11 -5.65 22.49
C ASP A 96 2.01 -5.71 21.24
N LEU A 97 1.77 -6.66 20.33
CA LEU A 97 2.50 -6.77 19.07
C LEU A 97 2.36 -5.51 18.21
N ALA A 98 1.13 -5.05 18.02
CA ALA A 98 0.90 -3.84 17.22
C ALA A 98 1.49 -2.60 17.91
N LYS A 99 1.40 -2.51 19.23
CA LYS A 99 2.01 -1.43 20.01
C LYS A 99 3.52 -1.37 19.80
N GLU A 100 4.21 -2.48 19.99
CA GLU A 100 5.67 -2.57 19.84
C GLU A 100 6.09 -2.21 18.39
N PHE A 101 5.36 -2.70 17.40
CA PHE A 101 5.61 -2.35 15.99
C PHE A 101 5.48 -0.84 15.74
N TRP A 102 4.39 -0.22 16.18
CA TRP A 102 4.14 1.20 15.92
C TRP A 102 5.08 2.12 16.72
N GLU A 103 5.48 1.75 17.94
CA GLU A 103 6.52 2.44 18.71
C GLU A 103 7.87 2.37 17.99
N LEU A 104 8.23 1.23 17.43
CA LEU A 104 9.46 1.11 16.62
C LEU A 104 9.36 1.88 15.31
N VAL A 105 8.21 1.87 14.64
CA VAL A 105 7.96 2.71 13.44
C VAL A 105 8.18 4.19 13.76
N GLU A 106 7.67 4.68 14.89
CA GLU A 106 7.92 6.06 15.36
C GLU A 106 9.41 6.35 15.51
N ILE A 107 10.13 5.46 16.20
CA ILE A 107 11.58 5.61 16.42
C ILE A 107 12.32 5.66 15.10
N ILE A 108 12.02 4.75 14.18
CA ILE A 108 12.66 4.70 12.86
C ILE A 108 12.34 5.94 12.05
N VAL A 109 11.09 6.41 12.02
CA VAL A 109 10.70 7.62 11.29
C VAL A 109 11.46 8.84 11.79
N LYS A 110 11.55 9.03 13.12
CA LYS A 110 12.27 10.15 13.73
C LYS A 110 13.78 10.12 13.48
N ASN A 111 14.35 8.93 13.26
CA ASN A 111 15.79 8.72 13.07
C ASN A 111 16.10 7.97 11.76
N TRP A 112 15.30 8.18 10.70
CA TRP A 112 15.34 7.33 9.51
C TRP A 112 16.72 7.35 8.80
N LYS A 113 17.43 8.46 8.83
CA LYS A 113 18.76 8.57 8.19
C LYS A 113 19.77 7.64 8.85
N GLU A 114 19.80 7.61 10.17
CA GLU A 114 20.66 6.75 10.97
C GLU A 114 20.29 5.27 10.76
N PHE A 115 19.00 4.94 10.79
CA PHE A 115 18.53 3.57 10.53
C PHE A 115 18.90 3.12 9.12
N TYR A 116 18.71 3.96 8.11
CA TYR A 116 19.09 3.63 6.74
C TYR A 116 20.61 3.46 6.59
N GLN A 117 21.40 4.23 7.31
CA GLN A 117 22.84 4.10 7.31
C GLN A 117 23.31 2.78 7.94
N ILE A 118 22.67 2.34 9.01
CA ILE A 118 23.03 1.13 9.75
C ILE A 118 22.56 -0.13 9.01
N PHE A 119 21.30 -0.15 8.57
CA PHE A 119 20.63 -1.36 8.11
C PHE A 119 20.60 -1.55 6.59
N LEU A 120 20.71 -0.47 5.80
CA LEU A 120 20.71 -0.54 4.34
C LEU A 120 22.13 -0.38 3.81
N LYS A 121 22.74 -1.50 3.42
CA LYS A 121 24.14 -1.53 2.97
C LYS A 121 24.29 -1.29 1.48
N GLU A 122 23.26 -1.66 0.71
CA GLU A 122 23.27 -1.57 -0.75
C GLU A 122 22.46 -0.36 -1.23
N SER A 123 21.33 -0.57 -1.86
CA SER A 123 20.43 0.48 -2.34
C SER A 123 19.72 1.20 -1.19
N ARG A 124 19.86 2.51 -1.10
CA ARG A 124 19.21 3.35 -0.07
C ARG A 124 18.27 4.35 -0.72
N PRO A 125 17.03 4.50 -0.24
CA PRO A 125 16.18 5.61 -0.65
C PRO A 125 16.82 6.95 -0.25
N LYS A 126 16.68 7.95 -1.12
CA LYS A 126 17.14 9.32 -0.82
C LYS A 126 16.24 10.04 0.18
N HIS A 127 15.04 9.54 0.36
CA HIS A 127 13.97 10.14 1.16
C HIS A 127 13.35 9.08 2.06
N LEU A 128 12.63 9.54 3.08
CA LEU A 128 11.84 8.66 3.94
C LEU A 128 10.83 7.88 3.08
N SER A 129 10.84 6.56 3.23
CA SER A 129 9.86 5.65 2.64
C SER A 129 9.20 4.84 3.74
N ILE A 130 7.91 5.01 3.92
CA ILE A 130 7.18 4.31 4.98
C ILE A 130 7.16 2.80 4.76
N ASP A 131 7.16 2.33 3.50
CA ASP A 131 7.29 0.91 3.18
C ASP A 131 8.63 0.34 3.69
N VAL A 132 9.73 1.10 3.53
CA VAL A 132 11.06 0.69 4.01
C VAL A 132 11.12 0.75 5.54
N VAL A 133 10.48 1.74 6.16
CA VAL A 133 10.36 1.83 7.63
C VAL A 133 9.63 0.61 8.18
N PHE A 134 8.51 0.23 7.56
CA PHE A 134 7.75 -0.97 7.97
C PHE A 134 8.59 -2.24 7.82
N ALA A 135 9.28 -2.38 6.69
CA ALA A 135 10.14 -3.53 6.46
C ALA A 135 11.30 -3.62 7.47
N LEU A 136 11.88 -2.48 7.85
CA LEU A 136 12.90 -2.43 8.91
C LEU A 136 12.31 -2.80 10.26
N ALA A 137 11.15 -2.26 10.63
CA ALA A 137 10.49 -2.57 11.89
C ALA A 137 10.15 -4.07 11.98
N VAL A 138 9.55 -4.65 10.95
CA VAL A 138 9.24 -6.08 10.87
C VAL A 138 10.51 -6.92 11.03
N LYS A 139 11.58 -6.57 10.33
CA LYS A 139 12.84 -7.31 10.37
C LYS A 139 13.56 -7.20 11.71
N ILE A 140 13.56 -6.02 12.32
CA ILE A 140 14.20 -5.79 13.63
C ILE A 140 13.46 -6.57 14.72
N LEU A 141 12.14 -6.61 14.68
CA LEU A 141 11.32 -7.36 15.62
C LEU A 141 11.29 -8.87 15.33
N GLY A 142 11.68 -9.31 14.13
CA GLY A 142 11.63 -10.72 13.73
C GLY A 142 10.23 -11.28 13.67
N ILE A 143 9.26 -10.49 13.19
CA ILE A 143 7.82 -10.80 13.21
C ILE A 143 7.24 -11.13 11.84
N GLU A 144 8.05 -11.46 10.85
CA GLU A 144 7.63 -11.74 9.47
C GLU A 144 6.47 -12.76 9.42
N ASP A 145 6.59 -13.86 10.16
CA ASP A 145 5.60 -14.93 10.17
C ASP A 145 4.28 -14.56 10.88
N LEU A 146 4.28 -13.45 11.63
CA LEU A 146 3.11 -12.97 12.38
C LEU A 146 2.31 -11.91 11.62
N VAL A 147 2.94 -11.21 10.67
CA VAL A 147 2.37 -10.01 10.04
C VAL A 147 2.08 -10.15 8.55
N PHE A 148 2.53 -11.23 7.91
CA PHE A 148 2.26 -11.50 6.50
C PHE A 148 1.27 -12.63 6.33
N SER A 149 0.33 -12.46 5.40
CA SER A 149 -0.63 -13.51 5.09
C SER A 149 0.01 -14.64 4.28
N SER A 150 -0.21 -15.89 4.69
CA SER A 150 0.11 -17.07 3.89
C SER A 150 -0.82 -17.22 2.67
N PHE A 151 -1.96 -16.52 2.67
CA PHE A 151 -2.94 -16.47 1.59
C PHE A 151 -2.79 -15.18 0.78
N GLU A 152 -3.59 -15.04 -0.28
CA GLU A 152 -3.60 -13.85 -1.13
C GLU A 152 -4.32 -12.63 -0.49
N TYR A 153 -4.94 -12.77 0.69
CA TYR A 153 -5.60 -11.69 1.41
C TYR A 153 -4.71 -11.00 2.42
N PRO A 154 -4.85 -9.69 2.56
CA PRO A 154 -5.39 -8.76 1.60
C PRO A 154 -4.35 -8.43 0.52
N THR A 155 -4.77 -8.39 -0.72
CA THR A 155 -3.93 -8.00 -1.86
C THR A 155 -4.60 -6.89 -2.65
N PHE A 156 -3.84 -6.15 -3.43
CA PHE A 156 -4.37 -5.13 -4.31
C PHE A 156 -3.57 -5.00 -5.61
N THR A 157 -4.19 -4.47 -6.64
CA THR A 157 -3.49 -4.08 -7.86
C THR A 157 -2.79 -2.75 -7.62
N HIS A 158 -1.47 -2.73 -7.79
CA HIS A 158 -0.64 -1.54 -7.59
C HIS A 158 -0.16 -1.01 -8.94
N MET A 159 -0.55 0.23 -9.25
CA MET A 159 -0.24 0.86 -10.54
C MET A 159 0.74 2.01 -10.35
N LYS A 160 1.98 1.80 -10.76
CA LYS A 160 3.00 2.83 -10.87
C LYS A 160 3.50 2.94 -12.30
N SER A 161 4.11 4.06 -12.65
CA SER A 161 4.59 4.35 -14.00
C SER A 161 5.65 3.37 -14.51
N ARG A 162 6.36 2.67 -13.61
CA ARG A 162 7.46 1.76 -13.94
C ARG A 162 7.34 0.43 -13.21
N ASP A 163 6.24 -0.28 -13.38
CA ASP A 163 6.09 -1.61 -12.82
C ASP A 163 6.74 -2.68 -13.69
N GLN A 164 7.01 -3.83 -13.08
CA GLN A 164 7.57 -4.99 -13.78
C GLN A 164 6.66 -5.41 -14.94
N GLY A 165 7.26 -5.83 -16.04
CA GLY A 165 6.52 -6.23 -17.25
C GLY A 165 6.21 -5.09 -18.22
N TRP A 166 6.60 -3.86 -17.89
CA TRP A 166 6.36 -2.66 -18.71
C TRP A 166 7.60 -2.18 -19.46
N LYS A 167 8.69 -2.91 -19.37
CA LYS A 167 9.97 -2.56 -20.02
C LYS A 167 9.89 -2.50 -21.55
N GLU A 168 8.89 -3.14 -22.13
CA GLU A 168 8.66 -3.19 -23.58
C GLU A 168 7.82 -2.01 -24.09
N TYR A 169 7.25 -1.20 -23.18
CA TYR A 169 6.37 -0.09 -23.49
C TYR A 169 6.99 1.22 -22.97
N SER A 170 6.28 2.33 -23.18
CA SER A 170 6.68 3.60 -22.59
C SER A 170 6.80 3.48 -21.07
N ASP A 171 7.64 4.29 -20.45
CA ASP A 171 7.82 4.33 -18.99
C ASP A 171 6.53 4.65 -18.23
N ASN A 172 5.50 5.10 -18.93
CA ASN A 172 4.18 5.41 -18.39
C ASN A 172 3.14 4.45 -18.97
N TRP A 173 2.58 3.58 -18.12
CA TRP A 173 1.54 2.64 -18.52
C TRP A 173 0.32 3.31 -19.15
N MET A 174 0.00 4.55 -18.77
CA MET A 174 -1.13 5.30 -19.33
C MET A 174 -0.96 5.63 -20.81
N ASP A 175 0.28 5.69 -21.30
CA ASP A 175 0.56 5.94 -22.71
C ASP A 175 0.39 4.66 -23.55
N SER A 176 0.48 3.49 -22.93
CA SER A 176 0.45 2.18 -23.59
C SER A 176 -0.85 1.40 -23.34
N ALA A 177 -1.54 1.66 -22.24
CA ALA A 177 -2.76 0.94 -21.85
C ALA A 177 -3.84 1.94 -21.42
N GLY A 178 -4.87 2.11 -22.23
CA GLY A 178 -6.03 2.94 -21.88
C GLY A 178 -6.73 2.40 -20.63
N ALA A 179 -7.11 3.32 -19.73
CA ALA A 179 -7.90 3.01 -18.54
C ALA A 179 -9.30 3.56 -18.71
N TYR A 180 -10.31 2.73 -18.53
CA TYR A 180 -11.71 3.13 -18.64
C TYR A 180 -12.62 2.27 -17.76
N MET A 181 -13.76 2.81 -17.39
CA MET A 181 -14.82 2.07 -16.73
C MET A 181 -15.96 1.85 -17.71
N THR A 182 -16.39 0.59 -17.86
CA THR A 182 -17.50 0.23 -18.77
C THR A 182 -18.83 0.72 -18.20
N ASP A 183 -19.88 0.68 -19.03
CA ASP A 183 -21.24 1.04 -18.61
C ASP A 183 -21.78 0.12 -17.52
N GLU A 184 -21.27 -1.13 -17.42
CA GLU A 184 -21.57 -2.05 -16.32
C GLU A 184 -20.67 -1.79 -15.09
N CYS A 185 -20.04 -0.63 -15.01
CA CYS A 185 -19.20 -0.20 -13.89
C CYS A 185 -17.99 -1.12 -13.64
N ARG A 186 -17.40 -1.68 -14.69
CA ARG A 186 -16.20 -2.52 -14.57
C ARG A 186 -14.96 -1.74 -15.01
N LEU A 187 -13.98 -1.61 -14.12
CA LEU A 187 -12.69 -0.99 -14.45
C LEU A 187 -11.87 -1.93 -15.35
N LYS A 188 -11.40 -1.39 -16.47
CA LYS A 188 -10.47 -2.07 -17.38
C LYS A 188 -9.21 -1.24 -17.59
N ILE A 189 -8.09 -1.94 -17.65
CA ILE A 189 -6.80 -1.40 -18.11
C ILE A 189 -6.42 -2.18 -19.36
N GLY A 190 -6.51 -1.54 -20.52
CA GLY A 190 -6.48 -2.25 -21.78
C GLY A 190 -7.58 -3.32 -21.83
N ASN A 191 -7.19 -4.57 -22.04
CA ASN A 191 -8.11 -5.71 -22.08
C ASN A 191 -8.32 -6.39 -20.72
N TYR A 192 -7.61 -5.96 -19.66
CA TYR A 192 -7.65 -6.62 -18.36
C TYR A 192 -8.68 -5.97 -17.43
N GLN A 193 -9.67 -6.76 -17.00
CA GLN A 193 -10.63 -6.30 -16.00
C GLN A 193 -9.99 -6.34 -14.61
N GLN A 194 -10.19 -5.27 -13.86
CA GLN A 194 -9.72 -5.12 -12.49
C GLN A 194 -10.81 -5.52 -11.49
N SER A 195 -10.38 -6.00 -10.31
CA SER A 195 -11.27 -6.38 -9.20
C SER A 195 -10.59 -6.09 -7.86
N GLY A 196 -11.33 -6.21 -6.76
CA GLY A 196 -10.81 -5.96 -5.42
C GLY A 196 -10.46 -4.50 -5.19
N ILE A 197 -9.23 -4.23 -4.75
CA ILE A 197 -8.72 -2.86 -4.57
C ILE A 197 -7.75 -2.54 -5.69
N PHE A 198 -7.91 -1.35 -6.27
CA PHE A 198 -7.04 -0.81 -7.31
C PHE A 198 -6.37 0.47 -6.79
N HIS A 199 -5.07 0.39 -6.53
CA HIS A 199 -4.25 1.50 -6.05
C HIS A 199 -3.62 2.22 -7.24
N TYR A 200 -4.12 3.42 -7.55
CA TYR A 200 -3.61 4.28 -8.63
C TYR A 200 -2.72 5.36 -8.03
N THR A 201 -1.50 5.47 -8.51
CA THR A 201 -0.58 6.52 -8.05
C THR A 201 -0.57 7.74 -8.99
N GLU A 202 -1.08 7.57 -10.19
CA GLU A 202 -1.12 8.60 -11.24
C GLU A 202 -2.47 9.34 -11.23
N LYS A 203 -2.49 10.59 -10.77
CA LYS A 203 -3.72 11.38 -10.67
C LYS A 203 -4.44 11.58 -12.01
N LYS A 204 -3.70 11.57 -13.12
CA LYS A 204 -4.27 11.66 -14.48
C LYS A 204 -5.13 10.46 -14.88
N PHE A 205 -5.04 9.37 -14.12
CA PHE A 205 -5.90 8.20 -14.27
C PHE A 205 -7.38 8.56 -14.12
N PHE A 206 -7.71 9.50 -13.25
CA PHE A 206 -9.07 9.94 -12.99
C PHE A 206 -9.55 10.93 -14.06
N ASN A 207 -10.40 10.46 -14.97
CA ASN A 207 -11.14 11.29 -15.89
C ASN A 207 -12.63 11.33 -15.53
N GLU A 208 -13.39 12.26 -16.12
CA GLU A 208 -14.81 12.46 -15.80
C GLU A 208 -15.66 11.20 -16.02
N GLY A 209 -15.42 10.47 -17.12
CA GLY A 209 -16.16 9.24 -17.42
C GLY A 209 -15.92 8.14 -16.37
N LEU A 210 -14.66 7.97 -15.94
CA LEU A 210 -14.31 7.01 -14.89
C LEU A 210 -14.94 7.42 -13.55
N ILE A 211 -14.90 8.69 -13.18
CA ILE A 211 -15.50 9.21 -11.96
C ILE A 211 -17.02 8.97 -11.96
N THR A 212 -17.68 9.29 -13.06
CA THR A 212 -19.14 9.11 -13.20
C THR A 212 -19.53 7.64 -13.01
N ASN A 213 -18.90 6.74 -13.75
CA ASN A 213 -19.21 5.31 -13.65
C ASN A 213 -18.80 4.70 -12.30
N TYR A 214 -17.75 5.19 -11.67
CA TYR A 214 -17.40 4.76 -10.31
C TYR A 214 -18.41 5.21 -9.25
N ARG A 215 -18.97 6.43 -9.40
CA ARG A 215 -20.08 6.88 -8.53
C ARG A 215 -21.35 6.04 -8.71
N LYS A 216 -21.63 5.58 -9.94
CA LYS A 216 -22.72 4.60 -10.19
C LYS A 216 -22.43 3.28 -9.47
N LEU A 217 -21.21 2.75 -9.59
CA LEU A 217 -20.80 1.53 -8.88
C LEU A 217 -21.05 1.62 -7.36
N LEU A 218 -20.81 2.80 -6.79
CA LEU A 218 -21.03 3.06 -5.36
C LEU A 218 -22.48 3.40 -5.00
N GLY A 219 -23.40 3.45 -5.98
CA GLY A 219 -24.79 3.85 -5.75
C GLY A 219 -24.99 5.31 -5.33
N ILE A 220 -24.02 6.19 -5.64
CA ILE A 220 -24.09 7.62 -5.31
C ILE A 220 -24.91 8.40 -6.34
N ILE A 221 -24.91 7.94 -7.58
CA ILE A 221 -25.72 8.48 -8.69
C ILE A 221 -26.30 7.32 -9.50
N GLU A 222 -27.42 7.60 -10.22
CA GLU A 222 -28.09 6.66 -11.13
C GLU A 222 -27.38 6.51 -12.48
#